data_4589e284fd65aa0a6abe5719004eaebf
#
_entry.id   4589e284fd65aa0a6abe5719004eaebf
#
_cell.length_a   1.000
_cell.length_b   1.000
_cell.length_c   1.000
_cell.angle_alpha   90.00
_cell.angle_beta   90.00
_cell.angle_gamma   90.00
#
_symmetry.space_group_name_H-M   'P 1'
#
loop_
_entity.id
_entity.type
_entity.pdbx_description
1 polymer ?
#
loop_
_entity_poly.entity_id
_entity_poly.type
_entity_poly.pdbx_seq_one_letter_code
_entity_poly.pdbx_strand_id
1 'polypeptide(L)' 'RLARRLLSAGHSPADAAQMAGFADQSHLTRAFQKQFGTTPGSYHSVR' A
#
# COMPACT_ATOMS: atom_id res chain seq x y z
N ARG A 1 3.04 -5.16 7.53
CA ARG A 1 4.28 -4.47 7.26
C ARG A 1 4.07 -2.98 7.22
N LEU A 2 5.13 -2.26 6.91
CA LEU A 2 5.07 -0.81 6.95
C LEU A 2 4.00 -0.25 6.02
N ALA A 3 3.94 -0.73 4.79
CA ALA A 3 2.96 -0.21 3.82
C ALA A 3 1.53 -0.43 4.34
N ARG A 4 1.26 -1.60 4.88
CA ARG A 4 -0.07 -1.89 5.41
C ARG A 4 -0.41 -0.97 6.57
N ARG A 5 0.55 -0.70 7.42
CA ARG A 5 0.34 0.18 8.57
C ARG A 5 0.05 1.60 8.12
N LEU A 6 0.77 2.06 7.09
CA LEU A 6 0.56 3.40 6.57
C LEU A 6 -0.84 3.53 5.96
N LEU A 7 -1.28 2.52 5.23
CA LEU A 7 -2.61 2.53 4.65
C LEU A 7 -3.69 2.51 5.73
N SER A 8 -3.46 1.73 6.78
CA SER A 8 -4.40 1.68 7.90
C SER A 8 -4.49 3.02 8.62
N ALA A 9 -3.40 3.76 8.62
CA ALA A 9 -3.36 5.08 9.26
C ALA A 9 -3.98 6.17 8.39
N GLY A 10 -4.38 5.84 7.17
CA GLY A 10 -5.07 6.79 6.30
C GLY A 10 -4.20 7.38 5.20
N HIS A 11 -2.96 6.95 5.06
CA HIS A 11 -2.10 7.43 3.97
C HIS A 11 -2.57 6.87 2.65
N SER A 12 -2.43 7.66 1.58
CA SER A 12 -2.78 7.19 0.25
C SER A 12 -1.79 6.11 -0.21
N PRO A 13 -2.19 5.27 -1.19
CA PRO A 13 -1.24 4.27 -1.72
C PRO A 13 0.03 4.89 -2.26
N ALA A 14 -0.06 6.06 -2.90
CA ALA A 14 1.13 6.74 -3.42
C ALA A 14 2.06 7.15 -2.28
N ASP A 15 1.49 7.72 -1.22
CA ASP A 15 2.27 8.11 -0.05
C ASP A 15 2.88 6.90 0.63
N ALA A 16 2.09 5.83 0.79
CA ALA A 16 2.59 4.62 1.43
C ALA A 16 3.75 4.03 0.65
N ALA A 17 3.67 4.03 -0.68
CA ALA A 17 4.77 3.51 -1.49
C ALA A 17 6.04 4.30 -1.26
N GLN A 18 5.94 5.62 -1.27
CA GLN A 18 7.10 6.48 -1.09
C GLN A 18 7.70 6.32 0.29
N MET A 19 6.86 6.31 1.31
CA MET A 19 7.33 6.23 2.69
C MET A 19 7.90 4.87 3.03
N ALA A 20 7.39 3.82 2.37
CA ALA A 20 7.88 2.46 2.63
C ALA A 20 9.08 2.07 1.77
N GLY A 21 9.53 2.96 0.89
CA GLY A 21 10.73 2.71 0.12
C GLY A 21 10.53 1.99 -1.20
N PHE A 22 9.29 1.95 -1.70
CA PHE A 22 9.04 1.38 -3.02
C PHE A 22 9.41 2.38 -4.11
N ALA A 23 9.77 1.86 -5.27
CA ALA A 23 10.15 2.70 -6.40
C ALA A 23 8.99 3.58 -6.86
N ASP A 24 7.77 3.01 -6.88
CA ASP A 24 6.59 3.75 -7.25
C ASP A 24 5.35 2.99 -6.76
N GLN A 25 4.18 3.56 -7.04
CA GLN A 25 2.93 2.97 -6.59
C GLN A 25 2.66 1.61 -7.26
N SER A 26 3.06 1.46 -8.51
CA SER A 26 2.88 0.17 -9.20
C SER A 26 3.65 -0.94 -8.51
N HIS A 27 4.86 -0.63 -8.08
CA HIS A 27 5.69 -1.59 -7.37
C HIS A 27 5.01 -2.01 -6.05
N LEU A 28 4.49 -1.03 -5.33
CA LEU A 28 3.77 -1.32 -4.09
C LEU A 28 2.54 -2.18 -4.37
N THR A 29 1.79 -1.84 -5.41
CA THR A 29 0.56 -2.57 -5.74
C THR A 29 0.85 -4.04 -5.98
N ARG A 30 1.90 -4.35 -6.75
CA ARG A 30 2.25 -5.73 -7.02
C ARG A 30 2.68 -6.48 -5.76
N ALA A 31 3.53 -5.84 -4.96
CA ALA A 31 4.00 -6.46 -3.74
C ALA A 31 2.85 -6.68 -2.77
N PHE A 32 1.95 -5.72 -2.68
CA PHE A 32 0.81 -5.79 -1.78
C PHE A 32 -0.14 -6.92 -2.18
N GLN A 33 -0.45 -7.01 -3.49
CA GLN A 33 -1.31 -8.09 -3.98
C GLN A 33 -0.72 -9.46 -3.70
N LYS A 34 0.57 -9.58 -3.90
CA LYS A 34 1.25 -10.85 -3.70
C LYS A 34 1.21 -11.26 -2.23
N GLN A 35 1.32 -10.32 -1.34
CA GLN A 35 1.40 -10.62 0.08
C GLN A 35 0.03 -10.70 0.75
N PHE A 36 -0.90 -9.84 0.36
CA PHE A 36 -2.19 -9.74 1.04
C PHE A 36 -3.39 -10.13 0.17
N GLY A 37 -3.18 -10.36 -1.11
CA GLY A 37 -4.24 -10.79 -2.00
C GLY A 37 -5.20 -9.69 -2.43
N THR A 38 -4.87 -8.43 -2.15
CA THR A 38 -5.70 -7.30 -2.53
C THR A 38 -4.81 -6.11 -2.86
N THR A 39 -5.39 -5.09 -3.50
CA THR A 39 -4.64 -3.89 -3.85
C THR A 39 -4.57 -2.93 -2.67
N PRO A 40 -3.52 -2.07 -2.63
CA PRO A 40 -3.45 -1.05 -1.59
C PRO A 40 -4.64 -0.10 -1.63
N GLY A 41 -5.11 0.23 -2.83
CA GLY A 41 -6.26 1.12 -2.97
C GLY A 41 -7.51 0.52 -2.36
N SER A 42 -7.74 -0.76 -2.63
CA SER A 42 -8.88 -1.47 -2.08
C SER A 42 -8.78 -1.55 -0.55
N TYR A 43 -7.60 -1.85 -0.06
CA TYR A 43 -7.37 -1.93 1.38
C TYR A 43 -7.64 -0.58 2.05
N HIS A 44 -7.15 0.49 1.43
CA HIS A 44 -7.33 1.84 1.96
C HIS A 44 -8.80 2.22 2.01
N SER A 45 -9.57 1.80 1.00
CA SER A 45 -11.00 2.15 0.90
C SER A 45 -11.89 1.40 1.88
N VAL A 46 -11.40 0.30 2.39
CA VAL A 46 -12.22 -0.57 3.25
C VAL A 46 -12.57 0.09 4.58
N ARG A 47 -11.80 1.02 5.00
CA ARG A 47 -12.07 1.66 6.28
C ARG A 47 -13.48 2.22 6.40
#